data_146ccc736a3a621c6fe0a3b614838d49
#
_entry.id   146ccc736a3a621c6fe0a3b614838d49
#
_cell.length_a   1.000
_cell.length_b   1.000
_cell.length_c   1.000
_cell.angle_alpha   90.00
_cell.angle_beta   90.00
_cell.angle_gamma   90.00
#
_symmetry.space_group_name_H-M   'P 1'
#
loop_
_entity.id
_entity.type
_entity.pdbx_description
1 polymer ?
#
loop_
_entity_poly.entity_id
_entity_poly.type
_entity_poly.pdbx_seq_one_letter_code
_entity_poly.pdbx_strand_id
1 'polypeptide(L)'
;LNYAIEDSWDEKEFDKNSQIVQKLLLHAASAKNVPFSVCKATSFGHKHLFKKINAQQPLTDCEKLAHERVINRFRECCKVAKAHDVGLLIDAEEYNMQFAVDQIVMDLMNEFNTSKAVVYNTVQLYLVDGNERLQQMHSRATTESFHLGLKLVRGAYMQKERKRAQKLGLTSTICKTKSDTDANFNQAVAYC
;
A
#
# COMPACT_ATOMS: atom_id res chain seq x y z
N LEU A 1 -1.73 -14.81 -5.20
CA LEU A 1 -3.18 -14.64 -5.30
C LEU A 1 -3.51 -13.15 -5.17
N ASN A 2 -4.38 -12.64 -6.02
CA ASN A 2 -4.78 -11.24 -6.03
C ASN A 2 -6.31 -11.14 -6.07
N TYR A 3 -6.87 -10.32 -5.19
CA TYR A 3 -8.27 -9.92 -5.23
C TYR A 3 -8.33 -8.41 -5.08
N ALA A 4 -8.83 -7.73 -6.09
CA ALA A 4 -8.99 -6.29 -6.09
C ALA A 4 -10.35 -5.92 -6.67
N ILE A 5 -11.22 -5.37 -5.83
CA ILE A 5 -12.39 -4.61 -6.26
C ILE A 5 -12.04 -3.14 -6.02
N GLU A 6 -12.16 -2.33 -7.05
CA GLU A 6 -11.98 -0.88 -6.97
C GLU A 6 -13.36 -0.21 -6.95
N ASP A 7 -13.45 0.95 -6.27
CA ASP A 7 -14.63 1.83 -6.28
C ASP A 7 -15.93 1.29 -5.62
N SER A 8 -15.83 0.45 -4.58
CA SER A 8 -16.98 0.17 -3.70
C SER A 8 -17.32 1.37 -2.79
N TRP A 9 -18.62 1.47 -2.42
CA TRP A 9 -19.15 2.51 -1.53
C TRP A 9 -19.80 1.95 -0.27
N ASP A 10 -19.97 0.61 -0.18
CA ASP A 10 -20.68 -0.05 0.91
C ASP A 10 -19.70 -0.68 1.91
N GLU A 11 -19.89 -0.32 3.18
CA GLU A 11 -19.11 -0.89 4.29
C GLU A 11 -19.20 -2.42 4.36
N LYS A 12 -20.37 -3.02 4.02
CA LYS A 12 -20.53 -4.47 3.97
C LYS A 12 -19.68 -5.12 2.87
N GLU A 13 -19.48 -4.42 1.75
CA GLU A 13 -18.58 -4.91 0.70
C GLU A 13 -17.13 -4.86 1.14
N PHE A 14 -16.70 -3.80 1.83
CA PHE A 14 -15.35 -3.73 2.39
C PHE A 14 -15.09 -4.84 3.42
N ASP A 15 -16.08 -5.16 4.28
CA ASP A 15 -15.97 -6.28 5.21
C ASP A 15 -15.87 -7.63 4.47
N LYS A 16 -16.69 -7.83 3.44
CA LYS A 16 -16.63 -9.02 2.57
C LYS A 16 -15.28 -9.13 1.86
N ASN A 17 -14.74 -8.01 1.34
CA ASN A 17 -13.44 -7.99 0.68
C ASN A 17 -12.32 -8.39 1.65
N SER A 18 -12.34 -7.88 2.89
CA SER A 18 -11.39 -8.28 3.93
C SER A 18 -11.47 -9.79 4.20
N GLN A 19 -12.68 -10.36 4.33
CA GLN A 19 -12.86 -11.81 4.51
C GLN A 19 -12.34 -12.62 3.31
N ILE A 20 -12.51 -12.11 2.08
CA ILE A 20 -11.97 -12.76 0.89
C ILE A 20 -10.43 -12.77 0.92
N VAL A 21 -9.79 -11.65 1.26
CA VAL A 21 -8.32 -11.59 1.38
C VAL A 21 -7.82 -12.55 2.45
N GLN A 22 -8.51 -12.66 3.61
CA GLN A 22 -8.18 -13.64 4.64
C GLN A 22 -8.29 -15.09 4.11
N LYS A 23 -9.34 -15.42 3.36
CA LYS A 23 -9.49 -16.74 2.71
C LYS A 23 -8.38 -17.01 1.69
N LEU A 24 -7.96 -16.01 0.93
CA LEU A 24 -6.84 -16.15 -0.01
C LEU A 24 -5.50 -16.39 0.71
N LEU A 25 -5.27 -15.76 1.86
CA LEU A 25 -4.12 -16.04 2.71
C LEU A 25 -4.12 -17.47 3.24
N LEU A 26 -5.26 -17.98 3.72
CA LEU A 26 -5.42 -19.36 4.16
C LEU A 26 -5.20 -20.35 3.01
N HIS A 27 -5.72 -20.04 1.81
CA HIS A 27 -5.48 -20.85 0.63
C HIS A 27 -3.99 -20.84 0.23
N ALA A 28 -3.34 -19.66 0.26
CA ALA A 28 -1.90 -19.55 0.01
C ALA A 28 -1.08 -20.39 0.99
N ALA A 29 -1.44 -20.39 2.28
CA ALA A 29 -0.81 -21.20 3.31
C ALA A 29 -0.91 -22.71 3.05
N SER A 30 -2.01 -23.16 2.45
CA SER A 30 -2.20 -24.59 2.08
C SER A 30 -1.48 -24.98 0.78
N ALA A 31 -1.06 -24.01 -0.03
CA ALA A 31 -0.45 -24.23 -1.34
C ALA A 31 1.08 -24.09 -1.26
N LYS A 32 1.84 -25.15 -1.58
CA LYS A 32 3.31 -25.20 -1.44
C LYS A 32 4.09 -24.11 -2.18
N ASN A 33 3.49 -23.47 -3.21
CA ASN A 33 4.19 -22.54 -4.12
C ASN A 33 3.53 -21.16 -4.19
N VAL A 34 2.79 -20.74 -3.19
CA VAL A 34 2.12 -19.42 -3.13
C VAL A 34 2.56 -18.66 -1.87
N PRO A 35 3.74 -18.00 -1.92
CA PRO A 35 4.29 -17.35 -0.73
C PRO A 35 3.60 -16.03 -0.36
N PHE A 36 2.76 -15.47 -1.26
CA PHE A 36 2.16 -14.16 -1.09
C PHE A 36 0.67 -14.13 -1.47
N SER A 37 -0.08 -13.29 -0.75
CA SER A 37 -1.38 -12.76 -1.19
C SER A 37 -1.28 -11.26 -1.38
N VAL A 38 -2.09 -10.70 -2.28
CA VAL A 38 -2.04 -9.28 -2.66
C VAL A 38 -3.40 -8.64 -2.46
N CYS A 39 -3.44 -7.43 -1.92
CA CYS A 39 -4.65 -6.61 -1.83
C CYS A 39 -4.36 -5.14 -2.17
N LYS A 40 -5.43 -4.37 -2.38
CA LYS A 40 -5.38 -2.91 -2.54
C LYS A 40 -6.07 -2.24 -1.37
N ALA A 41 -5.62 -1.03 -1.00
CA ALA A 41 -6.23 -0.26 0.08
C ALA A 41 -7.70 0.09 -0.22
N THR A 42 -8.03 0.37 -1.48
CA THR A 42 -9.40 0.64 -1.93
C THR A 42 -10.34 -0.56 -1.85
N SER A 43 -9.83 -1.76 -1.63
CA SER A 43 -10.65 -2.93 -1.31
C SER A 43 -11.23 -2.87 0.12
N PHE A 44 -10.65 -2.07 1.02
CA PHE A 44 -10.99 -2.01 2.45
C PHE A 44 -11.62 -0.69 2.88
N GLY A 45 -11.59 0.33 2.02
CA GLY A 45 -12.18 1.62 2.29
C GLY A 45 -12.28 2.51 1.06
N HIS A 46 -13.16 3.50 1.16
CA HIS A 46 -13.45 4.37 0.04
C HIS A 46 -12.27 5.29 -0.30
N LYS A 47 -11.90 5.38 -1.57
CA LYS A 47 -10.77 6.20 -2.06
C LYS A 47 -10.83 7.67 -1.64
N HIS A 48 -12.03 8.23 -1.45
CA HIS A 48 -12.20 9.61 -1.00
C HIS A 48 -11.63 9.84 0.40
N LEU A 49 -11.76 8.85 1.29
CA LEU A 49 -11.21 8.90 2.63
C LEU A 49 -9.67 9.00 2.58
N PHE A 50 -9.02 8.12 1.80
CA PHE A 50 -7.57 8.16 1.63
C PHE A 50 -7.09 9.47 1.01
N LYS A 51 -7.82 10.01 0.00
CA LYS A 51 -7.47 11.30 -0.61
C LYS A 51 -7.57 12.45 0.38
N LYS A 52 -8.58 12.43 1.24
CA LYS A 52 -8.79 13.45 2.27
C LYS A 52 -7.67 13.41 3.33
N ILE A 53 -7.31 12.20 3.79
CA ILE A 53 -6.18 11.98 4.71
C ILE A 53 -4.86 12.42 4.05
N ASN A 54 -4.64 12.02 2.81
CA ASN A 54 -3.44 12.38 2.05
C ASN A 54 -3.28 13.90 1.88
N ALA A 55 -4.39 14.62 1.75
CA ALA A 55 -4.44 16.08 1.68
C ALA A 55 -4.42 16.76 3.06
N GLN A 56 -4.24 16.02 4.15
CA GLN A 56 -4.24 16.49 5.55
C GLN A 56 -5.48 17.29 5.91
N GLN A 57 -6.61 16.99 5.30
CA GLN A 57 -7.88 17.65 5.60
C GLN A 57 -8.52 17.06 6.87
N PRO A 58 -9.23 17.87 7.67
CA PRO A 58 -9.89 17.39 8.88
C PRO A 58 -10.97 16.36 8.53
N LEU A 59 -10.97 15.25 9.25
CA LEU A 59 -12.00 14.22 9.14
C LEU A 59 -13.19 14.53 10.04
N THR A 60 -14.39 14.29 9.52
CA THR A 60 -15.60 14.22 10.35
C THR A 60 -15.55 12.99 11.26
N ASP A 61 -16.40 12.92 12.29
CA ASP A 61 -16.43 11.76 13.18
C ASP A 61 -16.83 10.48 12.46
N CYS A 62 -17.74 10.53 11.48
CA CYS A 62 -18.06 9.40 10.61
C CYS A 62 -16.84 8.93 9.79
N GLU A 63 -16.02 9.86 9.27
CA GLU A 63 -14.81 9.52 8.51
C GLU A 63 -13.69 8.96 9.41
N LYS A 64 -13.57 9.44 10.65
CA LYS A 64 -12.65 8.84 11.65
C LYS A 64 -13.02 7.38 11.93
N LEU A 65 -14.31 7.11 12.18
CA LEU A 65 -14.81 5.75 12.36
C LEU A 65 -14.60 4.88 11.11
N ALA A 66 -14.79 5.44 9.92
CA ALA A 66 -14.49 4.72 8.66
C ALA A 66 -13.00 4.40 8.54
N HIS A 67 -12.12 5.32 8.92
CA HIS A 67 -10.67 5.10 8.94
C HIS A 67 -10.25 4.00 9.93
N GLU A 68 -10.81 4.00 11.12
CA GLU A 68 -10.60 2.93 12.10
C GLU A 68 -11.04 1.56 11.57
N ARG A 69 -12.18 1.49 10.86
CA ARG A 69 -12.64 0.25 10.21
C ARG A 69 -11.67 -0.22 9.12
N VAL A 70 -11.13 0.71 8.32
CA VAL A 70 -10.09 0.38 7.32
C VAL A 70 -8.87 -0.26 8.00
N ILE A 71 -8.33 0.37 9.03
CA ILE A 71 -7.18 -0.14 9.78
C ILE A 71 -7.49 -1.52 10.37
N ASN A 72 -8.67 -1.72 10.93
CA ASN A 72 -9.07 -3.01 11.50
C ASN A 72 -9.17 -4.11 10.44
N ARG A 73 -9.70 -3.83 9.24
CA ARG A 73 -9.74 -4.79 8.12
C ARG A 73 -8.34 -5.22 7.69
N PHE A 74 -7.41 -4.28 7.58
CA PHE A 74 -6.01 -4.60 7.32
C PHE A 74 -5.41 -5.44 8.45
N ARG A 75 -5.63 -5.05 9.71
CA ARG A 75 -5.10 -5.75 10.88
C ARG A 75 -5.57 -7.20 10.94
N GLU A 76 -6.83 -7.49 10.63
CA GLU A 76 -7.35 -8.86 10.56
C GLU A 76 -6.64 -9.68 9.45
N CYS A 77 -6.39 -9.09 8.28
CA CYS A 77 -5.60 -9.75 7.23
C CYS A 77 -4.14 -9.99 7.68
N CYS A 78 -3.51 -9.02 8.35
CA CYS A 78 -2.14 -9.15 8.87
C CYS A 78 -2.02 -10.23 9.95
N LYS A 79 -3.03 -10.39 10.81
CA LYS A 79 -3.09 -11.49 11.80
C LYS A 79 -3.06 -12.86 11.12
N VAL A 80 -3.87 -13.04 10.08
CA VAL A 80 -3.90 -14.28 9.29
C VAL A 80 -2.56 -14.51 8.58
N ALA A 81 -2.01 -13.47 7.95
CA ALA A 81 -0.71 -13.52 7.27
C ALA A 81 0.41 -13.98 8.23
N LYS A 82 0.49 -13.36 9.42
CA LYS A 82 1.49 -13.69 10.45
C LYS A 82 1.30 -15.11 11.01
N ALA A 83 0.06 -15.51 11.31
CA ALA A 83 -0.24 -16.82 11.88
C ALA A 83 0.10 -17.98 10.93
N HIS A 84 0.01 -17.76 9.62
CA HIS A 84 0.23 -18.78 8.60
C HIS A 84 1.53 -18.62 7.79
N ASP A 85 2.34 -17.64 8.15
CA ASP A 85 3.63 -17.35 7.49
C ASP A 85 3.50 -17.09 5.97
N VAL A 86 2.46 -16.35 5.58
CA VAL A 86 2.21 -15.93 4.19
C VAL A 86 2.38 -14.43 4.08
N GLY A 87 3.19 -13.94 3.16
CA GLY A 87 3.36 -12.50 2.95
C GLY A 87 2.09 -11.83 2.43
N LEU A 88 1.68 -10.72 3.04
CA LEU A 88 0.63 -9.84 2.55
C LEU A 88 1.25 -8.64 1.85
N LEU A 89 1.11 -8.57 0.52
CA LEU A 89 1.55 -7.43 -0.30
C LEU A 89 0.40 -6.44 -0.44
N ILE A 90 0.63 -5.18 -0.07
CA ILE A 90 -0.33 -4.10 -0.24
C ILE A 90 0.10 -3.27 -1.44
N ASP A 91 -0.71 -3.32 -2.52
CA ASP A 91 -0.40 -2.63 -3.77
C ASP A 91 -0.53 -1.12 -3.63
N ALA A 92 0.42 -0.40 -4.22
CA ALA A 92 0.33 1.04 -4.37
C ALA A 92 -0.74 1.44 -5.40
N GLU A 93 -1.38 2.58 -5.15
CA GLU A 93 -2.44 3.10 -5.98
C GLU A 93 -2.16 4.54 -6.46
N GLU A 94 -3.19 5.39 -6.58
CA GLU A 94 -3.05 6.77 -7.07
C GLU A 94 -2.16 7.61 -6.15
N TYR A 95 -1.30 8.46 -6.72
CA TYR A 95 -0.39 9.34 -5.98
C TYR A 95 -1.09 10.18 -4.89
N ASN A 96 -2.28 10.70 -5.20
CA ASN A 96 -3.03 11.58 -4.31
C ASN A 96 -3.74 10.87 -3.13
N MET A 97 -3.47 9.59 -2.94
CA MET A 97 -3.92 8.81 -1.77
C MET A 97 -2.80 7.94 -1.18
N GLN A 98 -1.66 7.82 -1.89
CA GLN A 98 -0.62 6.86 -1.55
C GLN A 98 0.03 7.13 -0.20
N PHE A 99 0.25 8.40 0.18
CA PHE A 99 0.82 8.73 1.49
C PHE A 99 -0.05 8.22 2.65
N ALA A 100 -1.38 8.34 2.55
CA ALA A 100 -2.29 7.80 3.57
C ALA A 100 -2.21 6.28 3.68
N VAL A 101 -2.04 5.59 2.54
CA VAL A 101 -1.85 4.13 2.50
C VAL A 101 -0.49 3.75 3.11
N ASP A 102 0.57 4.46 2.74
CA ASP A 102 1.93 4.23 3.27
C ASP A 102 1.97 4.34 4.79
N GLN A 103 1.29 5.34 5.38
CA GLN A 103 1.22 5.48 6.85
C GLN A 103 0.58 4.26 7.51
N ILE A 104 -0.58 3.83 7.03
CA ILE A 104 -1.28 2.64 7.55
C ILE A 104 -0.39 1.40 7.44
N VAL A 105 0.25 1.20 6.28
CA VAL A 105 1.06 0.00 6.04
C VAL A 105 2.33 0.00 6.90
N MET A 106 2.96 1.15 7.09
CA MET A 106 4.14 1.27 7.96
C MET A 106 3.79 1.01 9.44
N ASP A 107 2.62 1.48 9.91
CA ASP A 107 2.12 1.18 11.25
C ASP A 107 1.84 -0.32 11.43
N LEU A 108 1.26 -0.97 10.41
CA LEU A 108 1.04 -2.42 10.39
C LEU A 108 2.36 -3.20 10.35
N MET A 109 3.37 -2.74 9.63
CA MET A 109 4.70 -3.36 9.67
C MET A 109 5.30 -3.27 11.07
N ASN A 110 5.21 -2.13 11.72
CA ASN A 110 5.68 -1.97 13.10
C ASN A 110 4.98 -2.95 14.06
N GLU A 111 3.67 -3.17 13.91
CA GLU A 111 2.90 -4.11 14.73
C GLU A 111 3.21 -5.59 14.41
N PHE A 112 3.40 -5.95 13.14
CA PHE A 112 3.44 -7.35 12.69
C PHE A 112 4.80 -7.86 12.26
N ASN A 113 5.70 -7.01 11.72
CA ASN A 113 7.01 -7.41 11.21
C ASN A 113 8.10 -7.42 12.30
N THR A 114 7.83 -7.98 13.45
CA THR A 114 8.72 -7.94 14.63
C THR A 114 9.89 -8.93 14.55
N SER A 115 9.74 -10.06 13.88
CA SER A 115 10.77 -11.10 13.73
C SER A 115 11.21 -11.33 12.29
N LYS A 116 10.32 -11.04 11.35
CA LYS A 116 10.53 -11.07 9.90
C LYS A 116 9.44 -10.25 9.20
N ALA A 117 9.67 -9.94 7.93
CA ALA A 117 8.65 -9.28 7.11
C ALA A 117 7.52 -10.25 6.74
N VAL A 118 6.27 -9.91 7.10
CA VAL A 118 5.04 -10.58 6.67
C VAL A 118 4.07 -9.60 6.01
N VAL A 119 4.20 -8.30 6.32
CA VAL A 119 3.46 -7.21 5.67
C VAL A 119 4.42 -6.46 4.76
N TYR A 120 4.01 -6.18 3.53
CA TYR A 120 4.84 -5.54 2.53
C TYR A 120 4.12 -4.35 1.92
N ASN A 121 4.80 -3.20 1.82
CA ASN A 121 4.35 -2.04 1.06
C ASN A 121 4.85 -2.10 -0.38
N THR A 122 4.25 -1.32 -1.27
CA THR A 122 4.68 -1.19 -2.66
C THR A 122 5.21 0.22 -2.94
N VAL A 123 6.48 0.31 -3.36
CA VAL A 123 7.14 1.56 -3.74
C VAL A 123 7.11 1.73 -5.25
N GLN A 124 6.61 2.89 -5.71
CA GLN A 124 6.46 3.22 -7.13
C GLN A 124 7.64 4.07 -7.61
N LEU A 125 8.58 3.47 -8.36
CA LEU A 125 9.83 4.12 -8.78
C LEU A 125 9.69 4.98 -10.06
N TYR A 126 8.51 5.04 -10.67
CA TYR A 126 8.22 6.02 -11.71
C TYR A 126 7.97 7.43 -11.13
N LEU A 127 7.82 7.54 -9.81
CA LEU A 127 7.74 8.82 -9.10
C LEU A 127 9.14 9.43 -8.97
N VAL A 128 9.25 10.74 -9.13
CA VAL A 128 10.52 11.46 -8.99
C VAL A 128 11.07 11.38 -7.56
N ASP A 129 10.20 11.24 -6.57
CA ASP A 129 10.52 11.10 -5.15
C ASP A 129 10.54 9.63 -4.65
N GLY A 130 10.45 8.65 -5.58
CA GLY A 130 10.31 7.23 -5.22
C GLY A 130 11.47 6.69 -4.36
N ASN A 131 12.71 7.04 -4.69
CA ASN A 131 13.88 6.64 -3.90
C ASN A 131 13.95 7.35 -2.54
N GLU A 132 13.55 8.61 -2.46
CA GLU A 132 13.48 9.34 -1.19
C GLU A 132 12.46 8.69 -0.25
N ARG A 133 11.28 8.33 -0.75
CA ARG A 133 10.25 7.60 0.01
C ARG A 133 10.77 6.25 0.52
N LEU A 134 11.49 5.50 -0.31
CA LEU A 134 12.13 4.26 0.09
C LEU A 134 13.09 4.47 1.27
N GLN A 135 13.93 5.50 1.20
CA GLN A 135 14.89 5.83 2.27
C GLN A 135 14.19 6.27 3.56
N GLN A 136 13.10 7.05 3.45
CA GLN A 136 12.28 7.44 4.61
C GLN A 136 11.63 6.23 5.29
N MET A 137 11.08 5.27 4.52
CA MET A 137 10.55 4.02 5.05
C MET A 137 11.62 3.19 5.75
N HIS A 138 12.81 3.08 5.15
CA HIS A 138 13.94 2.36 5.76
C HIS A 138 14.43 3.02 7.06
N SER A 139 14.55 4.34 7.06
CA SER A 139 14.92 5.10 8.26
C SER A 139 13.93 4.89 9.39
N ARG A 140 12.62 4.95 9.11
CA ARG A 140 11.57 4.67 10.09
C ARG A 140 11.65 3.24 10.62
N ALA A 141 11.80 2.25 9.75
CA ALA A 141 11.90 0.84 10.14
C ALA A 141 13.10 0.58 11.05
N THR A 142 14.24 1.23 10.75
CA THR A 142 15.46 1.16 11.58
C THR A 142 15.23 1.80 12.94
N THR A 143 14.64 3.00 12.99
CA THR A 143 14.40 3.75 14.22
C THR A 143 13.40 3.04 15.14
N GLU A 144 12.33 2.47 14.57
CA GLU A 144 11.26 1.78 15.30
C GLU A 144 11.53 0.28 15.46
N SER A 145 12.65 -0.23 14.94
CA SER A 145 13.15 -1.61 15.11
C SER A 145 12.21 -2.70 14.59
N PHE A 146 11.67 -2.54 13.36
CA PHE A 146 10.88 -3.58 12.69
C PHE A 146 11.46 -3.94 11.33
N HIS A 147 11.09 -5.12 10.79
CA HIS A 147 11.54 -5.58 9.48
C HIS A 147 10.76 -4.92 8.36
N LEU A 148 11.46 -4.16 7.50
CA LEU A 148 10.84 -3.51 6.34
C LEU A 148 10.59 -4.54 5.23
N GLY A 149 9.32 -4.71 4.86
CA GLY A 149 8.89 -5.52 3.70
C GLY A 149 8.52 -4.63 2.52
N LEU A 150 9.16 -4.79 1.36
CA LEU A 150 8.90 -3.95 0.19
C LEU A 150 8.71 -4.75 -1.09
N LYS A 151 7.79 -4.26 -1.93
CA LYS A 151 7.64 -4.61 -3.33
C LYS A 151 8.03 -3.39 -4.16
N LEU A 152 9.07 -3.51 -4.97
CA LEU A 152 9.50 -2.44 -5.86
C LEU A 152 8.81 -2.58 -7.21
N VAL A 153 8.17 -1.52 -7.69
CA VAL A 153 7.51 -1.48 -9.00
C VAL A 153 7.88 -0.19 -9.73
N ARG A 154 7.80 -0.22 -11.06
CA ARG A 154 7.90 1.03 -11.83
C ARG A 154 6.69 1.91 -11.58
N GLY A 155 5.49 1.36 -11.66
CA GLY A 155 4.21 2.02 -11.37
C GLY A 155 3.17 1.82 -12.47
N ALA A 156 1.89 1.94 -12.13
CA ALA A 156 0.77 1.60 -13.01
C ALA A 156 -0.15 2.80 -13.35
N TYR A 157 -0.06 3.92 -12.62
CA TYR A 157 -1.02 5.03 -12.73
C TYR A 157 -0.47 6.26 -13.48
N MET A 158 0.60 6.09 -14.29
CA MET A 158 1.32 7.19 -14.94
C MET A 158 0.41 8.14 -15.74
N GLN A 159 -0.46 7.59 -16.60
CA GLN A 159 -1.34 8.42 -17.43
C GLN A 159 -2.37 9.17 -16.58
N LYS A 160 -2.90 8.53 -15.54
CA LYS A 160 -3.89 9.11 -14.64
C LYS A 160 -3.29 10.28 -13.86
N GLU A 161 -2.07 10.11 -13.35
CA GLU A 161 -1.34 11.15 -12.63
C GLU A 161 -0.95 12.33 -13.53
N ARG A 162 -0.44 12.06 -14.73
CA ARG A 162 -0.14 13.13 -15.70
C ARG A 162 -1.37 13.96 -16.08
N LYS A 163 -2.53 13.31 -16.31
CA LYS A 163 -3.80 14.00 -16.56
C LYS A 163 -4.24 14.82 -15.34
N ARG A 164 -4.07 14.29 -14.12
CA ARG A 164 -4.38 15.00 -12.87
C ARG A 164 -3.51 16.25 -12.73
N ALA A 165 -2.20 16.12 -12.89
CA ALA A 165 -1.26 17.24 -12.81
C ALA A 165 -1.61 18.32 -13.84
N GLN A 166 -1.85 17.95 -15.09
CA GLN A 166 -2.25 18.88 -16.15
C GLN A 166 -3.56 19.62 -15.82
N LYS A 167 -4.58 18.89 -15.35
CA LYS A 167 -5.88 19.49 -14.99
C LYS A 167 -5.78 20.51 -13.84
N LEU A 168 -4.85 20.29 -12.93
CA LEU A 168 -4.65 21.12 -11.74
C LEU A 168 -3.54 22.19 -11.93
N GLY A 169 -2.90 22.26 -13.10
CA GLY A 169 -1.78 23.16 -13.34
C GLY A 169 -0.55 22.86 -12.49
N LEU A 170 -0.36 21.59 -12.07
CA LEU A 170 0.74 21.16 -11.21
C LEU A 170 1.87 20.54 -12.05
N THR A 171 3.09 20.57 -11.50
CA THR A 171 4.20 19.77 -12.04
C THR A 171 3.89 18.29 -11.84
N SER A 172 4.13 17.49 -12.90
CA SER A 172 3.95 16.04 -12.82
C SER A 172 4.95 15.43 -11.83
N THR A 173 4.45 14.56 -10.95
CA THR A 173 5.26 13.76 -10.02
C THR A 173 5.90 12.54 -10.68
N ILE A 174 5.55 12.27 -11.94
CA ILE A 174 6.07 11.15 -12.73
C ILE A 174 7.37 11.55 -13.42
N CYS A 175 8.36 10.68 -13.43
CA CYS A 175 9.59 10.79 -14.20
C CYS A 175 9.30 11.17 -15.67
N LYS A 176 10.13 12.01 -16.26
CA LYS A 176 9.91 12.52 -17.63
C LYS A 176 9.96 11.40 -18.65
N THR A 177 10.95 10.52 -18.53
CA THR A 177 11.20 9.42 -19.48
C THR A 177 11.10 8.04 -18.80
N LYS A 178 10.99 7.01 -19.64
CA LYS A 178 11.10 5.62 -19.16
C LYS A 178 12.51 5.35 -18.62
N SER A 179 13.53 5.92 -19.23
CA SER A 179 14.93 5.77 -18.79
C SER A 179 15.13 6.30 -17.36
N ASP A 180 14.53 7.45 -17.02
CA ASP A 180 14.59 7.98 -15.65
C ASP A 180 13.91 7.03 -14.65
N THR A 181 12.76 6.45 -15.05
CA THR A 181 12.07 5.44 -14.24
C THR A 181 12.92 4.18 -14.03
N ASP A 182 13.57 3.70 -15.10
CA ASP A 182 14.44 2.52 -15.04
C ASP A 182 15.68 2.81 -14.16
N ALA A 183 16.25 4.00 -14.26
CA ALA A 183 17.36 4.43 -13.38
C ALA A 183 16.94 4.46 -11.91
N ASN A 184 15.79 5.07 -11.57
CA ASN A 184 15.25 5.07 -10.22
C ASN A 184 15.01 3.65 -9.70
N PHE A 185 14.43 2.78 -10.53
CA PHE A 185 14.17 1.38 -10.17
C PHE A 185 15.48 0.63 -9.88
N ASN A 186 16.49 0.76 -10.75
CA ASN A 186 17.77 0.11 -10.57
C ASN A 186 18.51 0.64 -9.32
N GLN A 187 18.43 1.94 -9.05
CA GLN A 187 18.96 2.53 -7.82
C GLN A 187 18.27 1.96 -6.56
N ALA A 188 16.95 1.83 -6.57
CA ALA A 188 16.19 1.23 -5.47
C ALA A 188 16.58 -0.24 -5.25
N VAL A 189 16.73 -1.02 -6.32
CA VAL A 189 17.19 -2.43 -6.22
C VAL A 189 18.60 -2.52 -5.65
N ALA A 190 19.51 -1.63 -6.04
CA ALA A 190 20.88 -1.62 -5.51
C ALA A 190 20.94 -1.15 -4.05
N TYR A 191 19.95 -0.39 -3.59
CA TYR A 191 19.83 0.07 -2.22
C TYR A 191 19.34 -1.01 -1.25
N CYS A 192 18.45 -1.92 -1.71
CA CYS A 192 17.86 -3.02 -0.92
C CYS A 192 18.78 -4.25 -0.83
#